data_ee2adeba486f7a4cf5929c7edf627dcd
#
_entry.id   ee2adeba486f7a4cf5929c7edf627dcd
#
_cell.length_a   1.000
_cell.length_b   1.000
_cell.length_c   1.000
_cell.angle_alpha   90.00
_cell.angle_beta   90.00
_cell.angle_gamma   90.00
#
_symmetry.space_group_name_H-M   'P 1'
#
loop_
_entity.id
_entity.type
_entity.pdbx_description
1 polymer ?
#
loop_
_entity_poly.entity_id
_entity_poly.type
_entity_poly.pdbx_seq_one_letter_code
_entity_poly.pdbx_strand_id
1 'polypeptide(L)'
;MLKKIEYNTFDVVLKDLVLFFSSVLFVLLLSTYTLASEYNVKEIITEGRAVIIDGDKKLAKKRALDDALYLASLRGGAKVDGYSNVDSLTRLNENLLVRPASTITDFVIIDEKADKTHYSVKIKAYLVNINSTSSCSERPYVNVSYLSPHFTVSSKLDPWTHKLPKAISHNIRQSLKKIDFIRLKDKSNVFFNPKSLSIKSSDLNYDNIVEGRSVSLKDGEFAVHPTILIDSINGKIGRFSKELLVNLTLDIYENRNFQLISSLEYQFSLLLGQQTGYQHIDAFYRKPYDKIKVLVDKSLSKVQYRIMDQLKCHPLEALARKVDNKIIVSLGANQGLKKGKVGIISPNGNDMNMNDWIVVTVKNTNDDFSEIEPLNPSNKNDAIEGKFIKFLK
;
A
#
# COMPACT_ATOMS: atom_id res chain seq x y z
N MET A 1 37.81 -15.62 65.44
CA MET A 1 36.41 -16.04 65.05
C MET A 1 35.81 -15.12 63.96
N LEU A 2 36.27 -13.92 63.75
CA LEU A 2 35.73 -12.95 62.78
C LEU A 2 36.13 -13.20 61.31
N LYS A 3 37.27 -13.81 61.01
CA LYS A 3 37.73 -14.10 59.61
C LYS A 3 36.93 -15.22 58.87
N LYS A 4 36.24 -16.06 59.59
CA LYS A 4 35.46 -17.19 58.99
C LYS A 4 34.05 -16.81 58.56
N ILE A 5 33.58 -15.68 59.02
CA ILE A 5 32.22 -15.15 58.67
C ILE A 5 32.25 -14.34 57.34
N GLU A 6 33.34 -13.62 57.08
CA GLU A 6 33.49 -12.86 55.81
C GLU A 6 33.60 -13.74 54.57
N TYR A 7 34.24 -14.90 54.66
CA TYR A 7 34.34 -15.85 53.50
C TYR A 7 33.04 -16.46 53.11
N ASN A 8 32.12 -16.64 54.09
CA ASN A 8 30.81 -17.29 53.80
C ASN A 8 29.82 -16.30 53.14
N THR A 9 29.91 -15.02 53.44
CA THR A 9 29.06 -13.99 52.81
C THR A 9 29.48 -13.66 51.38
N PHE A 10 30.77 -13.72 51.09
CA PHE A 10 31.31 -13.46 49.75
C PHE A 10 30.93 -14.57 48.77
N ASP A 11 30.96 -15.83 49.18
CA ASP A 11 30.55 -16.98 48.34
C ASP A 11 29.03 -16.98 48.09
N VAL A 12 28.19 -16.55 49.00
CA VAL A 12 26.75 -16.43 48.81
C VAL A 12 26.44 -15.30 47.80
N VAL A 13 27.04 -14.13 47.96
CA VAL A 13 26.84 -12.99 47.05
C VAL A 13 27.34 -13.33 45.63
N LEU A 14 28.47 -14.04 45.51
CA LEU A 14 29.00 -14.46 44.21
C LEU A 14 28.07 -15.47 43.51
N LYS A 15 27.45 -16.40 44.26
CA LYS A 15 26.47 -17.35 43.68
C LYS A 15 25.20 -16.65 43.23
N ASP A 16 24.69 -15.71 44.00
CA ASP A 16 23.49 -14.95 43.62
C ASP A 16 23.77 -14.05 42.42
N LEU A 17 24.95 -13.47 42.29
CA LEU A 17 25.38 -12.70 41.12
C LEU A 17 25.47 -13.57 39.85
N VAL A 18 26.04 -14.78 39.95
CA VAL A 18 26.13 -15.74 38.84
C VAL A 18 24.75 -16.22 38.42
N LEU A 19 23.85 -16.50 39.37
CA LEU A 19 22.47 -16.85 39.07
C LEU A 19 21.70 -15.72 38.38
N PHE A 20 21.91 -14.48 38.83
CA PHE A 20 21.31 -13.31 38.21
C PHE A 20 21.80 -13.10 36.76
N PHE A 21 23.11 -13.17 36.52
CA PHE A 21 23.67 -13.08 35.16
C PHE A 21 23.23 -14.24 34.25
N SER A 22 23.12 -15.46 34.80
CA SER A 22 22.60 -16.63 34.07
C SER A 22 21.15 -16.46 33.68
N SER A 23 20.31 -15.89 34.57
CA SER A 23 18.88 -15.63 34.28
C SER A 23 18.71 -14.53 33.22
N VAL A 24 19.50 -13.45 33.29
CA VAL A 24 19.49 -12.36 32.30
C VAL A 24 19.97 -12.87 30.93
N LEU A 25 21.02 -13.69 30.88
CA LEU A 25 21.51 -14.32 29.64
C LEU A 25 20.47 -15.26 29.04
N PHE A 26 19.75 -16.02 29.88
CA PHE A 26 18.66 -16.90 29.42
C PHE A 26 17.47 -16.14 28.84
N VAL A 27 17.08 -15.01 29.46
CA VAL A 27 16.04 -14.11 28.93
C VAL A 27 16.46 -13.47 27.61
N LEU A 28 17.72 -13.07 27.48
CA LEU A 28 18.28 -12.54 26.22
C LEU A 28 18.32 -13.58 25.08
N LEU A 29 18.56 -14.86 25.41
CA LEU A 29 18.54 -15.96 24.43
C LEU A 29 17.10 -16.32 23.99
N LEU A 30 16.10 -16.12 24.83
CA LEU A 30 14.69 -16.34 24.49
C LEU A 30 14.10 -15.24 23.58
N SER A 31 14.67 -14.04 23.56
CA SER A 31 14.21 -12.92 22.73
C SER A 31 14.61 -13.02 21.25
N THR A 32 15.40 -14.01 20.84
CA THR A 32 15.82 -14.23 19.44
C THR A 32 14.87 -15.11 18.62
N TYR A 33 13.74 -15.52 19.17
CA TYR A 33 12.67 -16.10 18.33
C TYR A 33 12.07 -15.01 17.48
N THR A 34 12.71 -14.73 16.35
CA THR A 34 12.11 -13.95 15.26
C THR A 34 10.87 -14.71 14.82
N LEU A 35 9.71 -14.11 15.07
CA LEU A 35 8.45 -14.52 14.44
C LEU A 35 8.70 -14.44 12.91
N ALA A 36 8.91 -15.59 12.30
CA ALA A 36 8.93 -15.71 10.86
C ALA A 36 7.56 -15.24 10.38
N SER A 37 7.54 -14.12 9.65
CA SER A 37 6.34 -13.59 9.01
C SER A 37 5.81 -14.69 8.09
N GLU A 38 4.61 -15.20 8.36
CA GLU A 38 3.92 -16.14 7.48
C GLU A 38 3.70 -15.47 6.12
N TYR A 39 4.35 -16.02 5.11
CA TYR A 39 4.19 -15.57 3.73
C TYR A 39 2.81 -15.99 3.22
N ASN A 40 2.10 -15.05 2.60
CA ASN A 40 0.80 -15.30 1.97
C ASN A 40 0.88 -16.11 0.66
N VAL A 41 2.02 -16.76 0.37
CA VAL A 41 2.16 -17.66 -0.77
C VAL A 41 2.15 -19.09 -0.27
N LYS A 42 1.17 -19.84 -0.74
CA LYS A 42 1.06 -21.26 -0.46
C LYS A 42 1.62 -22.06 -1.64
N GLU A 43 2.66 -22.86 -1.40
CA GLU A 43 3.16 -23.80 -2.38
C GLU A 43 2.36 -25.10 -2.31
N ILE A 44 1.84 -25.56 -3.45
CA ILE A 44 1.05 -26.78 -3.55
C ILE A 44 1.59 -27.64 -4.69
N ILE A 45 1.88 -28.91 -4.38
CA ILE A 45 2.28 -29.89 -5.38
C ILE A 45 1.05 -30.74 -5.74
N THR A 46 0.74 -30.79 -7.04
CA THR A 46 -0.35 -31.62 -7.57
C THR A 46 0.10 -32.38 -8.81
N GLU A 47 -0.61 -33.44 -9.12
CA GLU A 47 -0.43 -34.23 -10.33
C GLU A 47 -1.77 -34.34 -11.03
N GLY A 48 -1.80 -33.93 -12.31
CA GLY A 48 -2.95 -34.09 -13.18
C GLY A 48 -2.71 -35.19 -14.21
N ARG A 49 -3.78 -35.76 -14.72
CA ARG A 49 -3.73 -36.90 -15.64
C ARG A 49 -4.77 -36.77 -16.74
N ALA A 50 -4.38 -37.10 -17.98
CA ALA A 50 -5.30 -37.09 -19.11
C ALA A 50 -5.08 -38.31 -20.03
N VAL A 51 -6.14 -38.77 -20.66
CA VAL A 51 -6.09 -39.88 -21.65
C VAL A 51 -5.49 -39.39 -22.95
N ILE A 52 -4.61 -40.20 -23.56
CA ILE A 52 -4.09 -39.98 -24.91
C ILE A 52 -5.12 -40.52 -25.90
N ILE A 53 -5.77 -39.63 -26.65
CA ILE A 53 -6.76 -39.95 -27.67
C ILE A 53 -6.07 -39.86 -29.04
N ASP A 54 -6.25 -40.84 -29.86
CA ASP A 54 -5.70 -40.91 -31.26
C ASP A 54 -4.18 -40.70 -31.33
N GLY A 55 -3.45 -41.03 -30.25
CA GLY A 55 -1.99 -40.84 -30.18
C GLY A 55 -1.53 -39.40 -29.98
N ASP A 56 -2.44 -38.43 -29.82
CA ASP A 56 -2.10 -37.02 -29.61
C ASP A 56 -1.61 -36.76 -28.17
N LYS A 57 -0.30 -36.96 -27.95
CA LYS A 57 0.39 -36.69 -26.70
C LYS A 57 0.41 -35.21 -26.33
N LYS A 58 0.41 -34.29 -27.33
CA LYS A 58 0.46 -32.85 -27.08
C LYS A 58 -0.83 -32.33 -26.44
N LEU A 59 -1.96 -32.80 -27.00
CA LEU A 59 -3.27 -32.46 -26.43
C LEU A 59 -3.47 -33.10 -25.04
N ALA A 60 -3.03 -34.36 -24.87
CA ALA A 60 -3.07 -35.03 -23.59
C ALA A 60 -2.23 -34.32 -22.52
N LYS A 61 -1.01 -33.86 -22.88
CA LYS A 61 -0.17 -33.03 -21.97
C LYS A 61 -0.90 -31.78 -21.53
N LYS A 62 -1.53 -31.01 -22.47
CA LYS A 62 -2.29 -29.81 -22.12
C LYS A 62 -3.42 -30.11 -21.15
N ARG A 63 -4.22 -31.14 -21.41
CA ARG A 63 -5.33 -31.55 -20.53
C ARG A 63 -4.84 -32.02 -19.16
N ALA A 64 -3.72 -32.75 -19.10
CA ALA A 64 -3.12 -33.17 -17.83
C ALA A 64 -2.60 -31.97 -17.01
N LEU A 65 -2.04 -30.96 -17.69
CA LEU A 65 -1.62 -29.71 -17.04
C LEU A 65 -2.83 -28.94 -16.50
N ASP A 66 -3.90 -28.79 -17.29
CA ASP A 66 -5.14 -28.13 -16.87
C ASP A 66 -5.76 -28.82 -15.66
N ASP A 67 -5.76 -30.15 -15.62
CA ASP A 67 -6.22 -30.95 -14.47
C ASP A 67 -5.35 -30.74 -13.23
N ALA A 68 -4.01 -30.73 -13.39
CA ALA A 68 -3.09 -30.45 -12.29
C ALA A 68 -3.30 -29.04 -11.70
N LEU A 69 -3.50 -28.03 -12.54
CA LEU A 69 -3.77 -26.65 -12.10
C LEU A 69 -5.12 -26.53 -11.39
N TYR A 70 -6.16 -27.21 -11.91
CA TYR A 70 -7.48 -27.25 -11.27
C TYR A 70 -7.39 -27.88 -9.86
N LEU A 71 -6.70 -29.01 -9.73
CA LEU A 71 -6.49 -29.68 -8.45
C LEU A 71 -5.67 -28.82 -7.48
N ALA A 72 -4.67 -28.07 -7.98
CA ALA A 72 -3.89 -27.15 -7.17
C ALA A 72 -4.77 -26.02 -6.61
N SER A 73 -5.63 -25.44 -7.44
CA SER A 73 -6.54 -24.37 -7.03
C SER A 73 -7.57 -24.84 -5.99
N LEU A 74 -8.08 -26.06 -6.12
CA LEU A 74 -8.96 -26.69 -5.12
C LEU A 74 -8.24 -26.92 -3.79
N ARG A 75 -7.00 -27.42 -3.81
CA ARG A 75 -6.18 -27.62 -2.60
C ARG A 75 -5.78 -26.32 -1.93
N GLY A 76 -5.70 -25.23 -2.70
CA GLY A 76 -5.45 -23.89 -2.19
C GLY A 76 -6.61 -23.33 -1.38
N GLY A 77 -7.79 -23.80 -1.62
CA GLY A 77 -9.05 -23.45 -1.00
C GLY A 77 -10.18 -23.75 -1.98
N ALA A 78 -11.24 -24.33 -1.49
CA ALA A 78 -12.44 -24.60 -2.28
C ALA A 78 -13.64 -23.92 -1.63
N LYS A 79 -14.44 -23.23 -2.44
CA LYS A 79 -15.75 -22.74 -2.06
C LYS A 79 -16.79 -23.81 -2.47
N VAL A 80 -17.57 -24.24 -1.52
CA VAL A 80 -18.64 -25.22 -1.75
C VAL A 80 -19.96 -24.50 -1.78
N ASP A 81 -20.58 -24.43 -2.94
CA ASP A 81 -21.93 -23.88 -3.12
C ASP A 81 -22.88 -25.06 -3.29
N GLY A 82 -23.70 -25.33 -2.27
CA GLY A 82 -24.78 -26.31 -2.32
C GLY A 82 -26.09 -25.66 -2.74
N TYR A 83 -26.79 -26.25 -3.69
CA TYR A 83 -28.17 -25.86 -3.98
C TYR A 83 -29.04 -27.11 -4.06
N SER A 84 -30.23 -27.02 -3.53
CA SER A 84 -31.27 -28.04 -3.68
C SER A 84 -32.39 -27.50 -4.57
N ASN A 85 -32.83 -28.30 -5.49
CA ASN A 85 -33.99 -28.00 -6.32
C ASN A 85 -35.00 -29.14 -6.25
N VAL A 86 -36.26 -28.82 -6.08
CA VAL A 86 -37.36 -29.79 -6.11
C VAL A 86 -38.02 -29.67 -7.48
N ASP A 87 -38.00 -30.75 -8.25
CA ASP A 87 -38.66 -30.80 -9.52
C ASP A 87 -40.20 -30.94 -9.36
N SER A 88 -40.94 -30.81 -10.45
CA SER A 88 -42.41 -30.94 -10.49
C SER A 88 -42.91 -32.33 -10.07
N LEU A 89 -42.02 -33.32 -9.91
CA LEU A 89 -42.33 -34.67 -9.47
C LEU A 89 -41.94 -34.91 -7.99
N THR A 90 -41.67 -33.83 -7.25
CA THR A 90 -41.30 -33.85 -5.83
C THR A 90 -40.00 -34.64 -5.54
N ARG A 91 -39.09 -34.72 -6.52
CA ARG A 91 -37.75 -35.30 -6.33
C ARG A 91 -36.80 -34.24 -5.89
N LEU A 92 -36.13 -34.46 -4.75
CA LEU A 92 -35.08 -33.61 -4.23
C LEU A 92 -33.79 -33.90 -5.03
N ASN A 93 -33.34 -32.93 -5.83
CA ASN A 93 -32.04 -32.95 -6.50
C ASN A 93 -31.08 -32.07 -5.73
N GLU A 94 -30.17 -32.69 -5.00
CA GLU A 94 -29.06 -31.99 -4.33
C GLU A 94 -27.86 -31.96 -5.25
N ASN A 95 -27.43 -30.77 -5.61
CA ASN A 95 -26.23 -30.56 -6.40
C ASN A 95 -25.20 -29.80 -5.56
N LEU A 96 -24.01 -30.36 -5.49
CA LEU A 96 -22.87 -29.75 -4.83
C LEU A 96 -21.93 -29.19 -5.89
N LEU A 97 -21.78 -27.89 -5.96
CA LEU A 97 -20.84 -27.22 -6.86
C LEU A 97 -19.62 -26.81 -6.08
N VAL A 98 -18.49 -27.45 -6.35
CA VAL A 98 -17.20 -27.10 -5.76
C VAL A 98 -16.44 -26.19 -6.71
N ARG A 99 -16.16 -24.97 -6.27
CA ARG A 99 -15.39 -23.99 -7.05
C ARG A 99 -14.07 -23.67 -6.36
N PRO A 100 -12.98 -23.49 -7.12
CA PRO A 100 -11.73 -22.99 -6.55
C PRO A 100 -11.95 -21.59 -5.96
N ALA A 101 -11.49 -21.40 -4.72
CA ALA A 101 -11.51 -20.09 -4.05
C ALA A 101 -10.14 -19.39 -4.09
N SER A 102 -9.10 -20.10 -4.53
CA SER A 102 -7.74 -19.60 -4.64
C SER A 102 -7.32 -19.48 -6.09
N THR A 103 -6.43 -18.51 -6.36
CA THR A 103 -5.89 -18.26 -7.70
C THR A 103 -4.44 -18.68 -7.75
N ILE A 104 -4.11 -19.48 -8.78
CA ILE A 104 -2.72 -19.81 -9.08
C ILE A 104 -2.11 -18.63 -9.83
N THR A 105 -1.02 -18.10 -9.28
CA THR A 105 -0.30 -16.96 -9.88
C THR A 105 0.89 -17.38 -10.72
N ASP A 106 1.49 -18.54 -10.39
CA ASP A 106 2.61 -19.11 -11.11
C ASP A 106 2.72 -20.61 -10.85
N PHE A 107 3.38 -21.37 -11.70
CA PHE A 107 3.63 -22.78 -11.52
C PHE A 107 4.91 -23.27 -12.22
N VAL A 108 5.44 -24.39 -11.75
CA VAL A 108 6.58 -25.08 -12.37
C VAL A 108 6.19 -26.54 -12.61
N ILE A 109 6.46 -27.05 -13.80
CA ILE A 109 6.34 -28.47 -14.08
C ILE A 109 7.56 -29.18 -13.47
N ILE A 110 7.31 -30.10 -12.51
CA ILE A 110 8.36 -30.85 -11.82
C ILE A 110 8.68 -32.15 -12.56
N ASP A 111 7.64 -32.83 -13.06
CA ASP A 111 7.77 -34.13 -13.70
C ASP A 111 6.68 -34.35 -14.75
N GLU A 112 7.02 -35.07 -15.81
CA GLU A 112 6.10 -35.43 -16.88
C GLU A 112 6.30 -36.92 -17.22
N LYS A 113 5.21 -37.66 -17.33
CA LYS A 113 5.22 -39.08 -17.71
C LYS A 113 4.14 -39.36 -18.72
N ALA A 114 4.49 -40.10 -19.76
CA ALA A 114 3.54 -40.61 -20.76
C ALA A 114 3.62 -42.15 -20.78
N ASP A 115 2.52 -42.80 -20.52
CA ASP A 115 2.35 -44.21 -20.79
C ASP A 115 1.63 -44.45 -22.15
N LYS A 116 1.19 -45.66 -22.43
CA LYS A 116 0.49 -45.99 -23.69
C LYS A 116 -0.89 -45.34 -23.81
N THR A 117 -1.51 -45.05 -22.67
CA THR A 117 -2.92 -44.63 -22.60
C THR A 117 -3.10 -43.27 -21.97
N HIS A 118 -2.16 -42.81 -21.13
CA HIS A 118 -2.32 -41.58 -20.33
C HIS A 118 -1.04 -40.74 -20.36
N TYR A 119 -1.25 -39.45 -20.14
CA TYR A 119 -0.21 -38.45 -19.88
C TYR A 119 -0.41 -37.88 -18.49
N SER A 120 0.62 -37.87 -17.65
CA SER A 120 0.61 -37.29 -16.31
C SER A 120 1.57 -36.11 -16.23
N VAL A 121 1.16 -35.03 -15.60
CA VAL A 121 1.96 -33.83 -15.36
C VAL A 121 1.92 -33.51 -13.86
N LYS A 122 3.10 -33.44 -13.23
CA LYS A 122 3.25 -33.05 -11.85
C LYS A 122 3.75 -31.62 -11.78
N ILE A 123 3.02 -30.75 -11.08
CA ILE A 123 3.34 -29.34 -10.96
C ILE A 123 3.56 -28.95 -9.50
N LYS A 124 4.35 -27.88 -9.32
CA LYS A 124 4.44 -27.09 -8.10
C LYS A 124 3.77 -25.75 -8.41
N ALA A 125 2.62 -25.49 -7.81
CA ALA A 125 1.84 -24.28 -8.01
C ALA A 125 2.03 -23.30 -6.84
N TYR A 126 2.11 -22.03 -7.14
CA TYR A 126 2.20 -20.93 -6.20
C TYR A 126 0.86 -20.20 -6.16
N LEU A 127 0.21 -20.24 -5.00
CA LEU A 127 -1.09 -19.64 -4.78
C LEU A 127 -0.93 -18.42 -3.87
N VAL A 128 -1.45 -17.29 -4.35
CA VAL A 128 -1.44 -16.04 -3.61
C VAL A 128 -2.86 -15.69 -3.20
N ASN A 129 -3.09 -15.43 -1.92
CA ASN A 129 -4.35 -14.92 -1.45
C ASN A 129 -4.37 -13.39 -1.59
N ILE A 130 -4.92 -12.90 -2.70
CA ILE A 130 -5.00 -11.45 -3.00
C ILE A 130 -6.11 -10.77 -2.18
N ASN A 131 -7.08 -11.54 -1.69
CA ASN A 131 -8.25 -11.04 -0.98
C ASN A 131 -8.08 -10.95 0.55
N SER A 132 -6.87 -11.17 1.07
CA SER A 132 -6.65 -10.99 2.50
C SER A 132 -6.79 -9.52 2.85
N THR A 133 -7.93 -9.14 3.41
CA THR A 133 -8.18 -7.87 4.13
C THR A 133 -7.33 -7.77 5.41
N SER A 134 -6.31 -8.64 5.54
CA SER A 134 -5.43 -8.67 6.69
C SER A 134 -4.61 -7.41 6.76
N SER A 135 -4.58 -6.86 7.94
CA SER A 135 -3.72 -5.81 8.50
C SER A 135 -2.75 -5.16 7.54
N CYS A 136 -2.88 -3.85 7.39
CA CYS A 136 -1.92 -3.03 6.64
C CYS A 136 -0.48 -3.42 7.03
N SER A 137 0.39 -3.56 6.04
CA SER A 137 1.81 -3.85 6.25
C SER A 137 2.39 -2.82 7.24
N GLU A 138 3.00 -3.28 8.31
CA GLU A 138 3.72 -2.42 9.25
C GLU A 138 4.96 -1.89 8.57
N ARG A 139 4.86 -0.68 8.03
CA ARG A 139 6.01 0.06 7.52
C ARG A 139 6.63 0.82 8.69
N PRO A 140 7.96 0.82 8.83
CA PRO A 140 8.62 1.58 9.88
C PRO A 140 8.38 3.08 9.69
N TYR A 141 8.43 3.57 8.45
CA TYR A 141 8.06 4.94 8.10
C TYR A 141 7.78 5.10 6.60
N VAL A 142 7.14 6.21 6.26
CA VAL A 142 6.82 6.61 4.88
C VAL A 142 7.40 8.00 4.60
N ASN A 143 8.13 8.13 3.49
CA ASN A 143 8.60 9.44 3.01
C ASN A 143 7.48 10.14 2.25
N VAL A 144 7.08 11.32 2.71
CA VAL A 144 6.02 12.11 2.11
C VAL A 144 6.55 13.49 1.75
N SER A 145 6.46 13.88 0.49
CA SER A 145 6.75 15.24 0.04
C SER A 145 5.46 16.07 0.09
N TYR A 146 5.45 17.15 0.86
CA TYR A 146 4.35 18.11 0.86
C TYR A 146 4.59 19.15 -0.24
N LEU A 147 3.76 19.13 -1.28
CA LEU A 147 3.93 19.96 -2.47
C LEU A 147 3.32 21.35 -2.29
N SER A 148 3.62 22.27 -3.22
CA SER A 148 3.06 23.61 -3.21
C SER A 148 1.54 23.54 -3.29
N PRO A 149 0.80 24.18 -2.36
CA PRO A 149 -0.64 24.16 -2.38
C PRO A 149 -1.19 25.10 -3.47
N HIS A 150 -2.28 24.68 -4.11
CA HIS A 150 -3.05 25.53 -5.00
C HIS A 150 -4.16 26.24 -4.22
N PHE A 151 -4.29 27.56 -4.37
CA PHE A 151 -5.27 28.38 -3.65
C PHE A 151 -6.21 29.09 -4.60
N THR A 152 -7.50 29.04 -4.30
CA THR A 152 -8.52 29.86 -4.94
C THR A 152 -9.43 30.44 -3.87
N VAL A 153 -9.54 31.77 -3.84
CA VAL A 153 -10.41 32.48 -2.90
C VAL A 153 -11.34 33.37 -3.72
N SER A 154 -12.63 33.25 -3.45
CA SER A 154 -13.66 34.05 -4.14
C SER A 154 -13.48 35.54 -3.83
N SER A 155 -13.57 36.37 -4.85
CA SER A 155 -13.52 37.85 -4.72
C SER A 155 -14.70 38.44 -3.95
N LYS A 156 -15.76 37.66 -3.71
CA LYS A 156 -16.95 38.05 -2.94
C LYS A 156 -16.70 38.04 -1.44
N LEU A 157 -15.55 37.52 -1.00
CA LEU A 157 -15.19 37.38 0.41
C LEU A 157 -14.38 38.59 0.89
N ASP A 158 -14.46 38.82 2.20
CA ASP A 158 -13.66 39.85 2.85
C ASP A 158 -12.15 39.63 2.67
N PRO A 159 -11.32 40.68 2.53
CA PRO A 159 -9.87 40.56 2.26
C PRO A 159 -9.10 39.70 3.25
N TRP A 160 -9.51 39.63 4.53
CA TRP A 160 -8.85 38.81 5.54
C TRP A 160 -8.94 37.33 5.25
N THR A 161 -9.95 36.89 4.49
CA THR A 161 -10.12 35.45 4.13
C THR A 161 -8.99 34.93 3.26
N HIS A 162 -8.29 35.80 2.52
CA HIS A 162 -7.12 35.43 1.71
C HIS A 162 -5.95 34.91 2.55
N LYS A 163 -5.96 35.08 3.89
CA LYS A 163 -4.97 34.50 4.81
C LYS A 163 -5.29 33.05 5.18
N LEU A 164 -6.55 32.63 5.06
CA LEU A 164 -7.01 31.29 5.48
C LEU A 164 -6.35 30.14 4.72
N PRO A 165 -6.20 30.16 3.37
CA PRO A 165 -5.59 29.05 2.65
C PRO A 165 -4.18 28.74 3.14
N LYS A 166 -3.39 29.79 3.38
CA LYS A 166 -2.03 29.63 3.94
C LYS A 166 -2.05 29.02 5.33
N ALA A 167 -2.99 29.44 6.19
CA ALA A 167 -3.15 28.88 7.53
C ALA A 167 -3.59 27.40 7.48
N ILE A 168 -4.54 27.07 6.61
CA ILE A 168 -5.01 25.69 6.39
C ILE A 168 -3.84 24.79 5.93
N SER A 169 -3.12 25.22 4.89
CA SER A 169 -1.96 24.50 4.37
C SER A 169 -0.88 24.29 5.45
N HIS A 170 -0.58 25.34 6.22
CA HIS A 170 0.37 25.24 7.34
C HIS A 170 -0.07 24.20 8.39
N ASN A 171 -1.35 24.20 8.78
CA ASN A 171 -1.87 23.27 9.79
C ASN A 171 -1.85 21.82 9.31
N ILE A 172 -2.21 21.57 8.04
CA ILE A 172 -2.12 20.22 7.45
C ILE A 172 -0.67 19.75 7.49
N ARG A 173 0.27 20.59 7.05
CA ARG A 173 1.70 20.26 7.06
C ARG A 173 2.21 19.98 8.46
N GLN A 174 1.86 20.79 9.46
CA GLN A 174 2.25 20.58 10.84
C GLN A 174 1.62 19.30 11.44
N SER A 175 0.39 19.00 11.07
CA SER A 175 -0.29 17.78 11.52
C SER A 175 0.38 16.54 10.94
N LEU A 176 0.78 16.56 9.66
CA LEU A 176 1.53 15.45 9.04
C LEU A 176 2.91 15.28 9.67
N LYS A 177 3.59 16.38 10.01
CA LYS A 177 4.91 16.33 10.66
C LYS A 177 4.88 15.70 12.07
N LYS A 178 3.74 15.74 12.74
CA LYS A 178 3.55 15.16 14.09
C LYS A 178 3.31 13.64 14.08
N ILE A 179 3.12 13.05 12.91
CA ILE A 179 2.90 11.60 12.78
C ILE A 179 4.25 10.90 12.72
N ASP A 180 4.59 10.11 13.72
CA ASP A 180 5.91 9.46 13.87
C ASP A 180 6.30 8.60 12.69
N PHE A 181 5.33 7.97 12.04
CA PHE A 181 5.56 7.11 10.90
C PHE A 181 5.74 7.88 9.56
N ILE A 182 5.52 9.20 9.52
CA ILE A 182 5.68 10.06 8.34
C ILE A 182 6.99 10.86 8.43
N ARG A 183 7.89 10.64 7.48
CA ARG A 183 9.05 11.51 7.25
C ARG A 183 8.68 12.57 6.20
N LEU A 184 8.29 13.74 6.68
CA LEU A 184 7.81 14.82 5.82
C LEU A 184 8.96 15.62 5.22
N LYS A 185 9.02 15.68 3.87
CA LYS A 185 9.87 16.58 3.10
C LYS A 185 9.04 17.78 2.67
N ASP A 186 9.38 18.97 3.17
CA ASP A 186 8.67 20.21 2.82
C ASP A 186 9.15 20.72 1.46
N LYS A 187 8.29 20.59 0.47
CA LYS A 187 8.46 21.13 -0.88
C LYS A 187 7.37 22.14 -1.25
N SER A 188 6.74 22.75 -0.24
CA SER A 188 5.67 23.74 -0.44
C SER A 188 6.09 24.98 -1.23
N ASN A 189 7.39 25.25 -1.35
CA ASN A 189 7.93 26.35 -2.11
C ASN A 189 8.27 26.01 -3.57
N VAL A 190 8.16 24.72 -3.94
CA VAL A 190 8.47 24.26 -5.29
C VAL A 190 7.17 24.21 -6.08
N PHE A 191 7.12 24.94 -7.20
CA PHE A 191 5.95 24.93 -8.08
C PHE A 191 5.65 23.50 -8.55
N PHE A 192 4.40 23.10 -8.45
CA PHE A 192 3.90 21.82 -8.90
C PHE A 192 2.59 22.00 -9.65
N ASN A 193 2.56 21.51 -10.89
CA ASN A 193 1.37 21.52 -11.72
C ASN A 193 0.98 20.08 -12.09
N PRO A 194 -0.11 19.52 -11.54
CA PRO A 194 -0.52 18.15 -11.85
C PRO A 194 -0.82 17.94 -13.33
N LYS A 195 -1.24 18.96 -14.06
CA LYS A 195 -1.53 18.87 -15.50
C LYS A 195 -0.27 18.62 -16.34
N SER A 196 0.90 19.07 -15.89
CA SER A 196 2.17 18.82 -16.60
C SER A 196 2.62 17.35 -16.52
N LEU A 197 2.07 16.56 -15.59
CA LEU A 197 2.38 15.13 -15.46
C LEU A 197 1.76 14.28 -16.59
N SER A 198 0.70 14.75 -17.22
CA SER A 198 0.03 14.05 -18.34
C SER A 198 0.77 14.20 -19.67
N ILE A 199 1.71 15.15 -19.76
CA ILE A 199 2.53 15.36 -20.95
C ILE A 199 3.66 14.32 -20.91
N LYS A 200 3.57 13.30 -21.74
CA LYS A 200 4.61 12.27 -21.88
C LYS A 200 5.98 12.94 -22.03
N SER A 201 6.93 12.48 -21.27
CA SER A 201 8.29 12.97 -21.09
C SER A 201 9.19 13.00 -22.33
N SER A 202 8.64 12.95 -23.55
CA SER A 202 9.43 13.08 -24.78
C SER A 202 9.83 14.53 -25.11
N ASP A 203 9.11 15.51 -24.57
CA ASP A 203 9.46 16.90 -24.73
C ASP A 203 10.10 17.39 -23.41
N LEU A 204 11.42 17.51 -23.43
CA LEU A 204 12.19 18.22 -22.42
C LEU A 204 11.59 19.63 -22.32
N ASN A 205 10.69 19.81 -21.35
CA ASN A 205 10.00 21.06 -21.18
C ASN A 205 11.05 22.05 -20.69
N TYR A 206 11.44 22.97 -21.56
CA TYR A 206 12.47 24.01 -21.31
C TYR A 206 12.22 24.74 -19.99
N ASP A 207 10.95 24.97 -19.65
CA ASP A 207 10.54 25.62 -18.41
C ASP A 207 10.95 24.81 -17.16
N ASN A 208 10.92 23.47 -17.19
CA ASN A 208 11.37 22.62 -16.09
C ASN A 208 12.91 22.66 -15.93
N ILE A 209 13.64 22.87 -17.01
CA ILE A 209 15.10 22.98 -16.99
C ILE A 209 15.53 24.34 -16.50
N VAL A 210 14.84 25.40 -16.93
CA VAL A 210 15.17 26.80 -16.57
C VAL A 210 14.82 27.10 -15.11
N GLU A 211 13.71 26.58 -14.59
CA GLU A 211 13.31 26.78 -13.20
C GLU A 211 14.15 25.97 -12.20
N GLY A 212 14.90 24.95 -12.63
CA GLY A 212 15.86 24.20 -11.82
C GLY A 212 15.28 23.50 -10.58
N ARG A 213 13.95 23.43 -10.45
CA ARG A 213 13.24 23.01 -9.25
C ARG A 213 12.17 21.95 -9.54
N SER A 214 12.55 20.90 -10.27
CA SER A 214 11.62 19.79 -10.48
C SER A 214 11.43 19.02 -9.17
N VAL A 215 10.17 18.74 -8.84
CA VAL A 215 9.85 17.77 -7.78
C VAL A 215 10.09 16.39 -8.35
N SER A 216 10.95 15.61 -7.71
CA SER A 216 11.15 14.19 -8.02
C SER A 216 10.78 13.33 -6.81
N LEU A 217 10.14 12.21 -7.07
CA LEU A 217 9.90 11.15 -6.10
C LEU A 217 10.77 9.95 -6.44
N LYS A 218 11.17 9.21 -5.41
CA LYS A 218 11.75 7.87 -5.57
C LYS A 218 10.64 6.82 -5.48
N ASP A 219 10.97 5.58 -5.85
CA ASP A 219 10.05 4.45 -5.68
C ASP A 219 9.68 4.31 -4.19
N GLY A 220 8.39 4.11 -3.89
CA GLY A 220 7.87 4.04 -2.52
C GLY A 220 7.81 5.36 -1.75
N GLU A 221 8.16 6.49 -2.36
CA GLU A 221 7.90 7.82 -1.81
C GLU A 221 6.54 8.34 -2.28
N PHE A 222 5.90 9.12 -1.44
CA PHE A 222 4.61 9.73 -1.70
C PHE A 222 4.72 11.25 -1.76
N ALA A 223 3.75 11.87 -2.44
CA ALA A 223 3.58 13.32 -2.40
C ALA A 223 2.13 13.66 -2.10
N VAL A 224 1.92 14.72 -1.34
CA VAL A 224 0.59 15.28 -1.05
C VAL A 224 0.52 16.67 -1.64
N HIS A 225 -0.44 16.90 -2.53
CA HIS A 225 -0.71 18.17 -3.16
C HIS A 225 -2.08 18.71 -2.70
N PRO A 226 -2.12 19.78 -1.89
CA PRO A 226 -3.35 20.38 -1.44
C PRO A 226 -3.91 21.36 -2.46
N THR A 227 -5.21 21.26 -2.73
CA THR A 227 -5.99 22.29 -3.43
C THR A 227 -7.03 22.83 -2.47
N ILE A 228 -7.03 24.15 -2.22
CA ILE A 228 -7.90 24.83 -1.26
C ILE A 228 -8.72 25.86 -1.98
N LEU A 229 -10.03 25.63 -2.04
CA LEU A 229 -11.01 26.57 -2.58
C LEU A 229 -11.83 27.15 -1.43
N ILE A 230 -11.89 28.48 -1.34
CA ILE A 230 -12.70 29.19 -0.36
C ILE A 230 -13.70 30.06 -1.07
N ASP A 231 -14.97 29.85 -0.77
CA ASP A 231 -16.08 30.61 -1.35
C ASP A 231 -17.09 31.01 -0.28
N SER A 232 -18.05 31.82 -0.64
CA SER A 232 -19.20 32.19 0.19
C SER A 232 -20.47 31.64 -0.39
N ILE A 233 -21.28 31.04 0.47
CA ILE A 233 -22.62 30.60 0.14
C ILE A 233 -23.65 31.30 1.03
N ASN A 234 -24.88 31.37 0.55
CA ASN A 234 -25.98 31.85 1.39
C ASN A 234 -26.21 30.83 2.50
N GLY A 235 -26.23 31.36 3.72
CA GLY A 235 -26.37 30.50 4.88
C GLY A 235 -27.77 29.90 5.01
N LYS A 236 -27.84 28.77 5.68
CA LYS A 236 -29.07 28.04 5.95
C LYS A 236 -29.88 28.67 7.08
N ILE A 237 -29.24 29.48 7.91
CA ILE A 237 -29.81 30.07 9.13
C ILE A 237 -30.20 31.53 8.85
N GLY A 238 -31.39 31.72 8.26
CA GLY A 238 -31.94 33.05 8.02
C GLY A 238 -31.56 33.69 6.68
N ARG A 239 -32.39 34.61 6.23
CA ARG A 239 -32.39 35.21 4.88
C ARG A 239 -31.10 36.02 4.56
N PHE A 240 -30.37 36.44 5.60
CA PHE A 240 -29.19 37.30 5.48
C PHE A 240 -27.91 36.65 6.06
N SER A 241 -27.93 35.33 6.34
CA SER A 241 -26.74 34.67 6.82
C SER A 241 -25.80 34.35 5.66
N LYS A 242 -24.49 34.50 5.89
CA LYS A 242 -23.45 34.05 4.97
C LYS A 242 -22.58 33.01 5.64
N GLU A 243 -22.27 31.97 4.89
CA GLU A 243 -21.36 30.92 5.32
C GLU A 243 -20.11 30.94 4.44
N LEU A 244 -18.98 30.74 5.08
CA LEU A 244 -17.71 30.44 4.42
C LEU A 244 -17.71 28.97 4.04
N LEU A 245 -17.63 28.68 2.75
CA LEU A 245 -17.48 27.33 2.23
C LEU A 245 -16.00 27.06 2.00
N VAL A 246 -15.48 26.01 2.62
CA VAL A 246 -14.10 25.56 2.41
C VAL A 246 -14.14 24.18 1.76
N ASN A 247 -13.59 24.09 0.57
CA ASN A 247 -13.33 22.84 -0.13
C ASN A 247 -11.82 22.58 -0.11
N LEU A 248 -11.43 21.47 0.47
CA LEU A 248 -10.05 21.01 0.53
C LEU A 248 -9.96 19.69 -0.20
N THR A 249 -9.16 19.64 -1.26
CA THR A 249 -8.80 18.41 -1.97
C THR A 249 -7.33 18.11 -1.69
N LEU A 250 -7.03 16.88 -1.30
CA LEU A 250 -5.68 16.40 -1.07
C LEU A 250 -5.41 15.26 -2.04
N ASP A 251 -4.68 15.56 -3.08
CA ASP A 251 -4.24 14.56 -4.05
C ASP A 251 -2.95 13.90 -3.54
N ILE A 252 -2.98 12.58 -3.46
CA ILE A 252 -1.87 11.76 -3.02
C ILE A 252 -1.28 11.04 -4.23
N TYR A 253 -0.02 11.32 -4.49
CA TYR A 253 0.75 10.73 -5.59
C TYR A 253 1.81 9.78 -5.05
N GLU A 254 2.20 8.80 -5.87
CA GLU A 254 3.22 7.81 -5.56
C GLU A 254 4.24 7.69 -6.68
N ASN A 255 5.45 7.26 -6.34
CA ASN A 255 6.52 6.88 -7.25
C ASN A 255 6.99 8.00 -8.19
N ARG A 256 8.00 7.69 -9.00
CA ARG A 256 8.64 8.62 -9.97
C ARG A 256 7.66 9.17 -10.99
N ASN A 257 6.65 8.41 -11.34
CA ASN A 257 5.68 8.78 -12.37
C ASN A 257 4.54 9.65 -11.83
N PHE A 258 4.56 10.01 -10.54
CA PHE A 258 3.49 10.77 -9.87
C PHE A 258 2.11 10.16 -10.15
N GLN A 259 2.00 8.85 -9.99
CA GLN A 259 0.72 8.17 -10.13
C GLN A 259 -0.23 8.63 -9.04
N LEU A 260 -1.39 9.15 -9.41
CA LEU A 260 -2.44 9.50 -8.45
C LEU A 260 -3.03 8.22 -7.85
N ILE A 261 -2.88 8.04 -6.55
CA ILE A 261 -3.39 6.87 -5.83
C ILE A 261 -4.68 7.16 -5.08
N SER A 262 -4.88 8.40 -4.65
CA SER A 262 -6.08 8.82 -3.92
C SER A 262 -6.28 10.31 -3.99
N SER A 263 -7.54 10.75 -4.04
CA SER A 263 -7.95 12.12 -3.88
C SER A 263 -8.93 12.20 -2.70
N LEU A 264 -8.53 12.89 -1.64
CA LEU A 264 -9.33 13.04 -0.43
C LEU A 264 -10.01 14.39 -0.44
N GLU A 265 -11.33 14.38 -0.50
CA GLU A 265 -12.13 15.60 -0.50
C GLU A 265 -12.74 15.87 0.87
N TYR A 266 -12.65 17.12 1.29
CA TYR A 266 -13.25 17.65 2.52
C TYR A 266 -13.99 18.92 2.20
N GLN A 267 -15.27 18.95 2.56
CA GLN A 267 -16.10 20.14 2.42
C GLN A 267 -16.74 20.44 3.76
N PHE A 268 -16.63 21.69 4.17
CA PHE A 268 -17.36 22.18 5.36
C PHE A 268 -17.70 23.66 5.20
N SER A 269 -18.75 24.07 5.89
CA SER A 269 -19.16 25.47 5.93
C SER A 269 -19.10 26.02 7.35
N LEU A 270 -18.79 27.30 7.46
CA LEU A 270 -18.73 28.03 8.74
C LEU A 270 -19.51 29.33 8.64
N LEU A 271 -20.38 29.57 9.59
CA LEU A 271 -21.15 30.82 9.66
C LEU A 271 -20.21 32.03 9.87
N LEU A 272 -20.15 32.93 8.88
CA LEU A 272 -19.38 34.18 8.96
C LEU A 272 -20.06 35.25 9.80
N GLY A 273 -21.37 35.30 9.77
CA GLY A 273 -22.20 36.27 10.43
C GLY A 273 -23.49 36.53 9.69
N GLN A 274 -24.24 37.55 10.07
CA GLN A 274 -25.42 38.02 9.37
C GLN A 274 -25.02 39.22 8.52
N GLN A 275 -25.58 39.33 7.31
CA GLN A 275 -25.49 40.55 6.50
C GLN A 275 -26.88 41.12 6.34
N THR A 276 -27.14 42.20 7.07
CA THR A 276 -28.42 42.90 7.04
C THR A 276 -28.46 43.99 5.95
N GLY A 277 -27.30 44.30 5.35
CA GLY A 277 -27.11 45.38 4.40
C GLY A 277 -26.76 46.72 5.10
N TYR A 278 -26.79 46.77 6.43
CA TYR A 278 -26.36 47.93 7.21
C TYR A 278 -24.98 47.66 7.79
N GLN A 279 -23.95 48.32 7.27
CA GLN A 279 -22.54 48.07 7.63
C GLN A 279 -22.27 48.09 9.14
N HIS A 280 -22.90 49.01 9.86
CA HIS A 280 -22.72 49.16 11.32
C HIS A 280 -23.32 47.96 12.07
N ILE A 281 -24.45 47.43 11.63
CA ILE A 281 -25.09 46.26 12.25
C ILE A 281 -24.31 44.99 11.89
N ASP A 282 -23.91 44.87 10.66
CA ASP A 282 -23.17 43.69 10.17
C ASP A 282 -21.82 43.55 10.89
N ALA A 283 -21.19 44.67 11.28
CA ALA A 283 -19.94 44.64 12.04
C ALA A 283 -20.05 43.94 13.39
N PHE A 284 -21.20 44.05 14.10
CA PHE A 284 -21.45 43.40 15.38
C PHE A 284 -21.63 41.86 15.26
N TYR A 285 -22.10 41.39 14.10
CA TYR A 285 -22.35 39.96 13.87
C TYR A 285 -21.19 39.24 13.20
N ARG A 286 -20.13 39.97 12.79
CA ARG A 286 -18.92 39.38 12.20
C ARG A 286 -18.17 38.55 13.24
N LYS A 287 -17.86 37.31 12.90
CA LYS A 287 -16.96 36.52 13.72
C LYS A 287 -15.51 36.95 13.45
N PRO A 288 -14.71 37.22 14.50
CA PRO A 288 -13.31 37.58 14.34
C PRO A 288 -12.51 36.43 13.69
N TYR A 289 -11.46 36.81 12.96
CA TYR A 289 -10.57 35.86 12.24
C TYR A 289 -10.10 34.70 13.12
N ASP A 290 -9.66 34.98 14.34
CA ASP A 290 -9.11 33.97 15.24
C ASP A 290 -10.15 32.89 15.61
N LYS A 291 -11.42 33.28 15.82
CA LYS A 291 -12.49 32.30 16.06
C LYS A 291 -12.76 31.43 14.82
N ILE A 292 -12.74 32.06 13.64
CA ILE A 292 -12.90 31.28 12.37
C ILE A 292 -11.74 30.33 12.19
N LYS A 293 -10.51 30.77 12.41
CA LYS A 293 -9.31 29.91 12.35
C LYS A 293 -9.44 28.71 13.26
N VAL A 294 -9.84 28.89 14.52
CA VAL A 294 -10.04 27.77 15.47
C VAL A 294 -11.10 26.77 14.96
N LEU A 295 -12.19 27.26 14.37
CA LEU A 295 -13.24 26.39 13.83
C LEU A 295 -12.74 25.62 12.60
N VAL A 296 -11.96 26.24 11.72
CA VAL A 296 -11.30 25.59 10.59
C VAL A 296 -10.35 24.50 11.09
N ASP A 297 -9.50 24.80 12.06
CA ASP A 297 -8.56 23.85 12.63
C ASP A 297 -9.28 22.62 13.24
N LYS A 298 -10.39 22.86 13.94
CA LYS A 298 -11.24 21.78 14.47
C LYS A 298 -11.85 20.91 13.37
N SER A 299 -12.32 21.54 12.28
CA SER A 299 -12.90 20.81 11.14
C SER A 299 -11.87 19.95 10.41
N LEU A 300 -10.61 20.36 10.42
CA LEU A 300 -9.51 19.67 9.75
C LEU A 300 -8.80 18.63 10.66
N SER A 301 -9.15 18.54 11.94
CA SER A 301 -8.45 17.69 12.91
C SER A 301 -8.40 16.19 12.53
N LYS A 302 -9.33 15.71 11.71
CA LYS A 302 -9.42 14.31 11.27
C LYS A 302 -8.70 14.04 9.93
N VAL A 303 -8.27 15.09 9.22
CA VAL A 303 -7.67 14.97 7.88
C VAL A 303 -6.40 14.12 7.93
N GLN A 304 -5.56 14.33 8.92
CA GLN A 304 -4.29 13.61 9.11
C GLN A 304 -4.48 12.09 9.23
N TYR A 305 -5.53 11.64 9.92
CA TYR A 305 -5.78 10.20 10.09
C TYR A 305 -6.16 9.53 8.78
N ARG A 306 -6.98 10.19 7.95
CA ARG A 306 -7.36 9.63 6.64
C ARG A 306 -6.17 9.58 5.68
N ILE A 307 -5.27 10.57 5.69
CA ILE A 307 -4.01 10.51 4.92
C ILE A 307 -3.17 9.34 5.43
N MET A 308 -3.04 9.21 6.74
CA MET A 308 -2.28 8.12 7.36
C MET A 308 -2.82 6.74 6.94
N ASP A 309 -4.14 6.54 6.97
CA ASP A 309 -4.76 5.27 6.60
C ASP A 309 -4.51 4.93 5.12
N GLN A 310 -4.59 5.92 4.23
CA GLN A 310 -4.28 5.72 2.81
C GLN A 310 -2.81 5.31 2.62
N LEU A 311 -1.88 6.03 3.23
CA LEU A 311 -0.45 5.76 3.08
C LEU A 311 -0.04 4.43 3.73
N LYS A 312 -0.58 4.12 4.90
CA LYS A 312 -0.24 2.92 5.66
C LYS A 312 -0.67 1.64 4.94
N CYS A 313 -1.83 1.69 4.29
CA CYS A 313 -2.45 0.52 3.66
C CYS A 313 -2.15 0.39 2.17
N HIS A 314 -1.49 1.37 1.56
CA HIS A 314 -1.15 1.29 0.13
C HIS A 314 -0.05 0.26 -0.13
N PRO A 315 -0.17 -0.66 -1.12
CA PRO A 315 0.88 -1.62 -1.44
C PRO A 315 2.13 -0.89 -1.96
N LEU A 316 3.31 -1.47 -1.70
CA LEU A 316 4.57 -0.93 -2.25
C LEU A 316 4.72 -1.36 -3.70
N GLU A 317 5.06 -0.41 -4.55
CA GLU A 317 5.40 -0.66 -5.96
C GLU A 317 6.78 -0.10 -6.29
N ALA A 318 7.58 -0.84 -7.06
CA ALA A 318 8.87 -0.38 -7.54
C ALA A 318 9.22 -0.95 -8.90
N LEU A 319 10.01 -0.19 -9.65
CA LEU A 319 10.55 -0.61 -10.94
C LEU A 319 11.74 -1.55 -10.72
N ALA A 320 11.68 -2.74 -11.32
CA ALA A 320 12.78 -3.69 -11.34
C ALA A 320 13.90 -3.23 -12.28
N ARG A 321 15.14 -3.26 -11.82
CA ARG A 321 16.34 -2.91 -12.60
C ARG A 321 17.36 -4.01 -12.54
N LYS A 322 18.02 -4.27 -13.65
CA LYS A 322 19.13 -5.22 -13.70
C LYS A 322 20.45 -4.49 -13.43
N VAL A 323 21.16 -4.93 -12.41
CA VAL A 323 22.49 -4.46 -12.04
C VAL A 323 23.37 -5.69 -11.77
N ASP A 324 24.50 -5.81 -12.43
CA ASP A 324 25.44 -6.94 -12.29
C ASP A 324 24.76 -8.33 -12.33
N ASN A 325 23.86 -8.52 -13.30
CA ASN A 325 23.07 -9.74 -13.51
C ASN A 325 22.05 -10.07 -12.36
N LYS A 326 21.84 -9.15 -11.41
CA LYS A 326 20.84 -9.25 -10.35
C LYS A 326 19.71 -8.29 -10.61
N ILE A 327 18.50 -8.66 -10.20
CA ILE A 327 17.34 -7.77 -10.22
C ILE A 327 17.29 -7.03 -8.89
N ILE A 328 17.27 -5.71 -8.96
CA ILE A 328 17.26 -4.81 -7.80
C ILE A 328 16.07 -3.88 -7.91
N VAL A 329 15.41 -3.62 -6.78
CA VAL A 329 14.39 -2.58 -6.61
C VAL A 329 14.90 -1.52 -5.62
N SER A 330 14.56 -0.24 -5.86
CA SER A 330 14.92 0.88 -4.99
C SER A 330 14.00 1.00 -3.77
N LEU A 331 13.67 -0.13 -3.16
CA LEU A 331 12.94 -0.27 -1.90
C LEU A 331 13.71 -1.21 -1.00
N GLY A 332 13.80 -0.90 0.29
CA GLY A 332 14.52 -1.70 1.27
C GLY A 332 13.80 -1.85 2.61
N ALA A 333 14.56 -2.17 3.65
CA ALA A 333 14.05 -2.33 5.01
C ALA A 333 13.37 -1.06 5.53
N ASN A 334 13.87 0.11 5.13
CA ASN A 334 13.30 1.40 5.48
C ASN A 334 11.85 1.58 5.01
N GLN A 335 11.47 0.96 3.88
CA GLN A 335 10.10 0.96 3.35
C GLN A 335 9.29 -0.27 3.78
N GLY A 336 9.87 -1.15 4.61
CA GLY A 336 9.20 -2.33 5.15
C GLY A 336 9.36 -3.60 4.29
N LEU A 337 10.30 -3.61 3.33
CA LEU A 337 10.68 -4.85 2.67
C LEU A 337 11.55 -5.71 3.60
N LYS A 338 11.25 -7.00 3.63
CA LYS A 338 12.02 -7.99 4.40
C LYS A 338 12.35 -9.16 3.48
N LYS A 339 13.45 -9.86 3.78
CA LYS A 339 13.80 -11.09 3.06
C LYS A 339 12.62 -12.04 2.99
N GLY A 340 12.35 -12.58 1.79
CA GLY A 340 11.27 -13.47 1.46
C GLY A 340 9.90 -12.80 1.26
N LYS A 341 9.76 -11.48 1.41
CA LYS A 341 8.54 -10.75 1.02
C LYS A 341 8.23 -11.02 -0.45
N VAL A 342 6.98 -11.27 -0.73
CA VAL A 342 6.54 -11.64 -2.08
C VAL A 342 6.04 -10.43 -2.83
N GLY A 343 6.36 -10.37 -4.12
CA GLY A 343 5.85 -9.39 -5.07
C GLY A 343 5.28 -10.07 -6.30
N ILE A 344 4.44 -9.35 -7.01
CA ILE A 344 3.79 -9.79 -8.24
C ILE A 344 4.09 -8.79 -9.35
N ILE A 345 4.39 -9.30 -10.53
CA ILE A 345 4.52 -8.55 -11.76
C ILE A 345 3.34 -8.92 -12.64
N SER A 346 2.51 -7.94 -12.98
CA SER A 346 1.44 -8.09 -13.98
C SER A 346 1.93 -7.58 -15.33
N PRO A 347 1.71 -8.28 -16.44
CA PRO A 347 2.21 -7.88 -17.77
C PRO A 347 1.63 -6.54 -18.24
N ASN A 348 0.38 -6.21 -17.89
CA ASN A 348 -0.33 -5.01 -18.40
C ASN A 348 -0.96 -4.15 -17.27
N GLY A 349 -0.37 -4.12 -16.09
CA GLY A 349 -0.79 -3.22 -15.01
C GLY A 349 -2.18 -3.48 -14.39
N ASN A 350 -3.18 -3.87 -15.18
CA ASN A 350 -4.56 -4.08 -14.75
C ASN A 350 -5.24 -5.32 -15.37
N ASP A 351 -4.53 -6.14 -16.16
CA ASP A 351 -5.14 -7.29 -16.78
C ASP A 351 -5.44 -8.40 -15.77
N MET A 352 -6.70 -8.82 -15.75
CA MET A 352 -7.19 -9.92 -14.92
C MET A 352 -6.75 -11.31 -15.42
N ASN A 353 -6.01 -11.40 -16.52
CA ASN A 353 -5.40 -12.66 -16.96
C ASN A 353 -4.19 -13.00 -16.10
N MET A 354 -4.44 -13.69 -15.00
CA MET A 354 -3.42 -14.06 -14.01
C MET A 354 -2.42 -15.13 -14.49
N ASN A 355 -2.65 -15.70 -15.69
CA ASN A 355 -1.78 -16.76 -16.23
C ASN A 355 -0.38 -16.27 -16.65
N ASP A 356 -0.22 -14.94 -16.84
CA ASP A 356 1.05 -14.34 -17.26
C ASP A 356 1.76 -13.56 -16.13
N TRP A 357 1.29 -13.74 -14.90
CA TRP A 357 1.90 -13.08 -13.75
C TRP A 357 3.19 -13.80 -13.34
N ILE A 358 4.21 -12.99 -13.01
CA ILE A 358 5.45 -13.51 -12.45
C ILE A 358 5.46 -13.22 -10.96
N VAL A 359 5.61 -14.28 -10.17
CA VAL A 359 5.79 -14.15 -8.71
C VAL A 359 7.27 -14.04 -8.41
N VAL A 360 7.61 -13.04 -7.62
CA VAL A 360 8.99 -12.76 -7.20
C VAL A 360 9.09 -12.71 -5.67
N THR A 361 10.27 -12.95 -5.16
CA THR A 361 10.56 -12.86 -3.72
C THR A 361 11.78 -11.99 -3.45
N VAL A 362 11.81 -11.33 -2.32
CA VAL A 362 12.98 -10.58 -1.84
C VAL A 362 14.02 -11.57 -1.33
N LYS A 363 15.15 -11.67 -2.03
CA LYS A 363 16.27 -12.56 -1.65
C LYS A 363 17.09 -11.96 -0.53
N ASN A 364 17.50 -10.70 -0.70
CA ASN A 364 18.25 -9.92 0.27
C ASN A 364 17.68 -8.51 0.31
N THR A 365 17.78 -7.86 1.47
CA THR A 365 17.37 -6.46 1.64
C THR A 365 18.41 -5.68 2.40
N ASN A 366 18.64 -4.44 1.94
CA ASN A 366 19.39 -3.41 2.64
C ASN A 366 18.42 -2.30 3.05
N ASP A 367 18.93 -1.21 3.61
CA ASP A 367 18.09 -0.09 4.06
C ASP A 367 17.25 0.54 2.95
N ASP A 368 17.82 0.74 1.74
CA ASP A 368 17.22 1.51 0.65
C ASP A 368 16.97 0.70 -0.63
N PHE A 369 17.46 -0.53 -0.72
CA PHE A 369 17.27 -1.38 -1.89
C PHE A 369 17.16 -2.86 -1.51
N SER A 370 16.54 -3.65 -2.40
CA SER A 370 16.42 -5.10 -2.22
C SER A 370 16.77 -5.84 -3.51
N GLU A 371 17.42 -6.99 -3.36
CA GLU A 371 17.66 -7.96 -4.42
C GLU A 371 16.44 -8.87 -4.53
N ILE A 372 15.92 -9.02 -5.76
CA ILE A 372 14.71 -9.76 -6.07
C ILE A 372 15.07 -10.97 -6.93
N GLU A 373 14.40 -12.08 -6.70
CA GLU A 373 14.52 -13.27 -7.55
C GLU A 373 13.12 -13.82 -7.90
N PRO A 374 12.94 -14.39 -9.10
CA PRO A 374 11.68 -15.06 -9.43
C PRO A 374 11.52 -16.31 -8.57
N LEU A 375 10.29 -16.54 -8.11
CA LEU A 375 9.94 -17.73 -7.35
C LEU A 375 10.00 -18.99 -8.24
N ASN A 376 9.61 -18.82 -9.51
CA ASN A 376 9.75 -19.83 -10.55
C ASN A 376 11.11 -19.68 -11.24
N PRO A 377 12.05 -20.63 -11.08
CA PRO A 377 13.38 -20.58 -11.72
C PRO A 377 13.37 -20.56 -13.24
N SER A 378 12.26 -20.97 -13.86
CA SER A 378 12.09 -20.93 -15.33
C SER A 378 11.95 -19.50 -15.87
N ASN A 379 11.56 -18.55 -15.02
CA ASN A 379 11.47 -17.14 -15.38
C ASN A 379 12.86 -16.50 -15.36
N LYS A 380 13.29 -16.02 -16.53
CA LYS A 380 14.59 -15.35 -16.65
C LYS A 380 14.52 -13.93 -16.07
N ASN A 381 15.64 -13.43 -15.56
CA ASN A 381 15.77 -12.06 -15.07
C ASN A 381 15.37 -11.01 -16.11
N ASP A 382 15.61 -11.28 -17.40
CA ASP A 382 15.24 -10.38 -18.51
C ASP A 382 13.70 -10.21 -18.63
N ALA A 383 12.91 -11.19 -18.18
CA ALA A 383 11.45 -11.08 -18.15
C ALA A 383 10.93 -10.15 -17.03
N ILE A 384 11.78 -9.83 -16.05
CA ILE A 384 11.45 -9.01 -14.87
C ILE A 384 11.97 -7.58 -15.04
N GLU A 385 13.09 -7.39 -15.73
CA GLU A 385 13.71 -6.09 -15.94
C GLU A 385 12.74 -5.10 -16.59
N GLY A 386 12.71 -3.86 -16.07
CA GLY A 386 11.88 -2.78 -16.58
C GLY A 386 10.40 -2.89 -16.21
N LYS A 387 9.99 -3.91 -15.43
CA LYS A 387 8.60 -4.07 -14.99
C LYS A 387 8.39 -3.58 -13.57
N PHE A 388 7.18 -3.13 -13.27
CA PHE A 388 6.78 -2.78 -11.92
C PHE A 388 6.43 -4.03 -11.11
N ILE A 389 7.01 -4.10 -9.91
CA ILE A 389 6.73 -5.14 -8.93
C ILE A 389 5.83 -4.54 -7.85
N LYS A 390 4.67 -5.14 -7.65
CA LYS A 390 3.75 -4.82 -6.57
C LYS A 390 3.94 -5.82 -5.44
N PHE A 391 4.42 -5.34 -4.29
CA PHE A 391 4.65 -6.20 -3.13
C PHE A 391 3.36 -6.44 -2.36
N LEU A 392 3.10 -7.71 -2.07
CA LEU A 392 1.93 -8.12 -1.31
C LEU A 392 2.04 -7.66 0.15
N LYS A 393 0.87 -7.45 0.75
CA LYS A 393 0.76 -7.02 2.16
C LYS A 393 1.15 -8.13 3.12
#